data_87fe180423f072f7a1fbb48ee9a22e3e
#
_entry.id   87fe180423f072f7a1fbb48ee9a22e3e
#
_cell.length_a   1.000
_cell.length_b   1.000
_cell.length_c   1.000
_cell.angle_alpha   90.00
_cell.angle_beta   90.00
_cell.angle_gamma   90.00
#
_symmetry.space_group_name_H-M   'P 1'
#
loop_
_entity.id
_entity.type
_entity.pdbx_description
1 polymer ?
#
loop_
_entity_poly.entity_id
_entity_poly.type
_entity_poly.pdbx_seq_one_letter_code
_entity_poly.pdbx_strand_id
1 'polypeptide(L)'
;MRSMKRLLCLALATGTLITAMPFQSMAASDYKYITNISLKVDIDLDSGDEINDGDSLGTDSSDSGNKVYTSSNKYRVQSAEWSNDKEVTIGDTPKITVWLEPESSSNSNYDYRFRSSYSSGSVSVSGGTFVSASKSGSDLKVVIRANGIKGTYDPPEDAEWGSTRGRARWEEPENGGSGYYDVYLYRGSSVVKKLEEYKGTSYNFYPYMTKEGDYSFKVRTVPHTEEEKKRGKKSEWTEA
;
A
#
# COMPACT_ATOMS: atom_id res chain seq x y z
N MET A 1 -105.52 -6.95 -25.98
CA MET A 1 -104.31 -6.98 -26.88
C MET A 1 -103.21 -6.37 -26.14
N ARG A 2 -102.08 -7.04 -26.22
CA ARG A 2 -100.70 -6.72 -25.79
C ARG A 2 -100.36 -6.75 -24.29
N SER A 3 -99.85 -7.88 -23.96
CA SER A 3 -99.12 -8.24 -22.73
C SER A 3 -97.87 -7.36 -22.55
N MET A 4 -97.74 -6.75 -21.37
CA MET A 4 -96.45 -6.19 -20.96
C MET A 4 -95.80 -7.08 -19.91
N LYS A 5 -94.81 -7.81 -20.33
CA LYS A 5 -93.99 -8.64 -19.45
C LYS A 5 -93.14 -7.73 -18.54
N ARG A 6 -93.31 -7.84 -17.26
CA ARG A 6 -92.44 -7.19 -16.25
C ARG A 6 -91.16 -8.01 -16.13
N LEU A 7 -90.04 -7.39 -16.51
CA LEU A 7 -88.72 -7.94 -16.31
C LEU A 7 -88.30 -7.60 -14.88
N LEU A 8 -88.09 -8.62 -14.08
CA LEU A 8 -87.59 -8.48 -12.72
C LEU A 8 -86.02 -8.48 -12.83
N CYS A 9 -85.36 -7.33 -12.61
CA CYS A 9 -83.91 -7.26 -12.50
C CYS A 9 -83.49 -7.64 -11.10
N LEU A 10 -82.93 -8.81 -10.96
CA LEU A 10 -82.24 -9.25 -9.74
C LEU A 10 -80.87 -8.62 -9.69
N ALA A 11 -80.65 -7.62 -8.84
CA ALA A 11 -79.32 -7.03 -8.61
C ALA A 11 -78.54 -7.93 -7.62
N LEU A 12 -77.56 -8.65 -8.13
CA LEU A 12 -76.63 -9.39 -7.32
C LEU A 12 -75.56 -8.40 -6.79
N ALA A 13 -75.65 -8.05 -5.52
CA ALA A 13 -74.61 -7.29 -4.82
C ALA A 13 -73.44 -8.22 -4.47
N THR A 14 -72.41 -8.28 -5.31
CA THR A 14 -71.19 -8.91 -4.95
C THR A 14 -70.42 -7.97 -4.03
N GLY A 15 -70.45 -8.21 -2.73
CA GLY A 15 -69.63 -7.57 -1.75
C GLY A 15 -68.21 -8.07 -1.90
N THR A 16 -67.32 -7.25 -2.49
CA THR A 16 -65.85 -7.47 -2.44
C THR A 16 -65.42 -7.23 -1.02
N LEU A 17 -65.08 -8.32 -0.32
CA LEU A 17 -64.38 -8.26 0.96
C LEU A 17 -62.93 -7.81 0.66
N ILE A 18 -62.65 -6.52 0.81
CA ILE A 18 -61.28 -6.02 0.80
C ILE A 18 -60.66 -6.41 2.15
N THR A 19 -59.98 -7.56 2.17
CA THR A 19 -59.10 -7.88 3.29
C THR A 19 -57.98 -6.86 3.28
N ALA A 20 -58.05 -5.87 4.17
CA ALA A 20 -56.93 -5.01 4.47
C ALA A 20 -55.80 -5.89 5.02
N MET A 21 -54.84 -6.26 4.16
CA MET A 21 -53.60 -6.81 4.66
C MET A 21 -52.96 -5.74 5.55
N PRO A 22 -52.60 -6.09 6.80
CA PRO A 22 -51.87 -5.15 7.60
C PRO A 22 -50.58 -4.83 6.82
N PHE A 23 -50.42 -3.59 6.38
CA PHE A 23 -49.11 -3.08 6.02
C PHE A 23 -48.27 -3.23 7.28
N GLN A 24 -47.47 -4.29 7.34
CA GLN A 24 -46.37 -4.31 8.27
C GLN A 24 -45.51 -3.13 7.88
N SER A 25 -45.60 -2.07 8.65
CA SER A 25 -44.57 -1.01 8.58
C SER A 25 -43.27 -1.72 8.84
N MET A 26 -42.48 -1.92 7.80
CA MET A 26 -41.09 -2.25 7.99
C MET A 26 -40.54 -1.14 8.89
N ALA A 27 -40.32 -1.45 10.16
CA ALA A 27 -39.63 -0.55 11.07
C ALA A 27 -38.36 -0.15 10.35
N ALA A 28 -38.18 1.13 10.10
CA ALA A 28 -36.94 1.63 9.54
C ALA A 28 -35.84 1.14 10.50
N SER A 29 -34.99 0.24 10.03
CA SER A 29 -33.91 -0.28 10.86
C SER A 29 -33.10 0.94 11.29
N ASP A 30 -32.98 1.17 12.59
CA ASP A 30 -32.12 2.17 13.12
C ASP A 30 -30.69 1.85 12.62
N TYR A 31 -29.94 2.87 12.23
CA TYR A 31 -28.56 2.67 11.80
C TYR A 31 -27.62 3.58 12.59
N LYS A 32 -26.39 3.11 12.76
CA LYS A 32 -25.32 3.88 13.38
C LYS A 32 -24.20 4.15 12.38
N TYR A 33 -23.80 5.41 12.27
CA TYR A 33 -22.68 5.77 11.43
C TYR A 33 -21.35 5.31 12.03
N ILE A 34 -20.54 4.67 11.19
CA ILE A 34 -19.11 4.45 11.45
C ILE A 34 -18.44 5.80 11.29
N THR A 35 -17.90 6.33 12.37
CA THR A 35 -17.30 7.69 12.39
C THR A 35 -15.80 7.67 12.17
N ASN A 36 -15.15 6.59 12.59
CA ASN A 36 -13.70 6.43 12.51
C ASN A 36 -13.38 5.08 11.88
N ILE A 37 -12.37 5.08 11.03
CA ILE A 37 -11.79 3.90 10.40
C ILE A 37 -10.41 3.65 11.02
N SER A 38 -10.12 2.40 11.36
CA SER A 38 -8.80 1.97 11.82
C SER A 38 -8.37 0.76 11.01
N LEU A 39 -7.25 0.90 10.31
CA LEU A 39 -6.65 -0.16 9.50
C LEU A 39 -5.25 -0.48 10.03
N LYS A 40 -4.86 -1.73 9.88
CA LYS A 40 -3.51 -2.20 10.09
C LYS A 40 -2.97 -2.77 8.79
N VAL A 41 -1.77 -2.34 8.44
CA VAL A 41 -1.06 -2.73 7.21
C VAL A 41 0.21 -3.44 7.65
N ASP A 42 0.39 -4.64 7.18
CA ASP A 42 1.56 -5.46 7.43
C ASP A 42 2.12 -5.92 6.08
N ILE A 43 3.26 -5.40 5.70
CA ILE A 43 3.89 -5.62 4.40
C ILE A 43 5.24 -6.27 4.62
N ASP A 44 5.41 -7.40 3.95
CA ASP A 44 6.59 -8.24 3.95
C ASP A 44 7.11 -8.33 2.50
N LEU A 45 7.71 -7.24 2.04
CA LEU A 45 8.32 -7.11 0.72
C LEU A 45 9.80 -6.75 0.89
N ASP A 46 10.62 -7.37 0.10
CA ASP A 46 12.04 -7.04 -0.07
C ASP A 46 12.29 -6.18 -1.32
N SER A 47 13.46 -5.55 -1.41
CA SER A 47 13.88 -4.85 -2.62
C SER A 47 14.04 -5.86 -3.77
N GLY A 48 13.49 -5.53 -4.93
CA GLY A 48 13.44 -6.43 -6.09
C GLY A 48 12.13 -7.22 -6.23
N ASP A 49 11.28 -7.24 -5.20
CA ASP A 49 9.96 -7.88 -5.32
C ASP A 49 9.09 -7.11 -6.31
N GLU A 50 8.34 -7.85 -7.12
CA GLU A 50 7.35 -7.30 -8.04
C GLU A 50 5.96 -7.27 -7.39
N ILE A 51 5.27 -6.15 -7.52
CA ILE A 51 3.85 -6.03 -7.21
C ILE A 51 3.10 -5.66 -8.48
N ASN A 52 1.89 -6.21 -8.67
CA ASN A 52 1.05 -5.93 -9.83
C ASN A 52 -0.27 -5.31 -9.41
N ASP A 53 -0.77 -4.38 -10.23
CA ASP A 53 -2.08 -3.75 -10.01
C ASP A 53 -3.19 -4.81 -9.96
N GLY A 54 -4.00 -4.77 -8.92
CA GLY A 54 -5.07 -5.74 -8.69
C GLY A 54 -4.67 -7.03 -7.98
N ASP A 55 -3.37 -7.29 -7.75
CA ASP A 55 -2.96 -8.44 -6.93
C ASP A 55 -3.47 -8.29 -5.49
N SER A 56 -4.12 -9.35 -5.01
CA SER A 56 -4.81 -9.34 -3.72
C SER A 56 -3.85 -9.49 -2.53
N LEU A 57 -4.15 -8.75 -1.46
CA LEU A 57 -3.52 -8.91 -0.16
C LEU A 57 -4.45 -9.67 0.80
N GLY A 58 -3.88 -10.26 1.85
CA GLY A 58 -4.65 -10.80 2.96
C GLY A 58 -5.53 -9.76 3.64
N THR A 59 -6.68 -10.17 4.18
CA THR A 59 -7.67 -9.29 4.80
C THR A 59 -7.94 -9.60 6.27
N ASP A 60 -7.32 -10.67 6.78
CA ASP A 60 -7.38 -11.08 8.18
C ASP A 60 -6.01 -10.99 8.87
N SER A 61 -6.04 -10.80 10.18
CA SER A 61 -4.82 -10.73 10.99
C SER A 61 -4.02 -12.04 11.00
N SER A 62 -4.67 -13.17 10.73
CA SER A 62 -4.07 -14.50 10.66
C SER A 62 -3.45 -14.83 9.30
N ASP A 63 -3.73 -14.04 8.25
CA ASP A 63 -3.17 -14.26 6.93
C ASP A 63 -1.64 -14.11 6.97
N SER A 64 -0.94 -14.90 6.17
CA SER A 64 0.51 -14.79 5.97
C SER A 64 0.83 -13.75 4.89
N GLY A 65 2.04 -13.21 4.89
CA GLY A 65 2.53 -12.26 3.90
C GLY A 65 1.86 -10.88 3.99
N ASN A 66 1.75 -10.22 2.85
CA ASN A 66 1.20 -8.88 2.73
C ASN A 66 -0.28 -8.83 3.05
N LYS A 67 -0.69 -7.99 3.99
CA LYS A 67 -2.09 -7.92 4.44
C LYS A 67 -2.51 -6.55 4.92
N VAL A 68 -3.83 -6.30 4.81
CA VAL A 68 -4.52 -5.15 5.41
C VAL A 68 -5.73 -5.66 6.17
N TYR A 69 -5.81 -5.37 7.45
CA TYR A 69 -6.88 -5.87 8.30
C TYR A 69 -7.35 -4.83 9.31
N THR A 70 -8.46 -5.13 9.99
CA THR A 70 -9.01 -4.31 11.05
C THR A 70 -9.35 -5.15 12.28
N SER A 71 -9.34 -4.55 13.45
CA SER A 71 -9.89 -5.14 14.68
C SER A 71 -11.28 -4.58 15.03
N SER A 72 -11.91 -3.85 14.12
CA SER A 72 -13.26 -3.31 14.29
C SER A 72 -14.30 -4.41 14.23
N ASN A 73 -15.33 -4.30 15.06
CA ASN A 73 -16.54 -5.12 14.97
C ASN A 73 -17.71 -4.42 14.24
N LYS A 74 -17.44 -3.27 13.61
CA LYS A 74 -18.45 -2.46 12.91
C LYS A 74 -18.34 -2.60 11.39
N TYR A 75 -17.21 -3.03 10.91
CA TYR A 75 -16.91 -3.25 9.50
C TYR A 75 -15.75 -4.23 9.39
N ARG A 76 -15.64 -4.87 8.23
CA ARG A 76 -14.52 -5.76 7.88
C ARG A 76 -13.80 -5.24 6.64
N VAL A 77 -12.60 -5.71 6.42
CA VAL A 77 -11.92 -5.59 5.14
C VAL A 77 -12.48 -6.67 4.22
N GLN A 78 -13.17 -6.25 3.16
CA GLN A 78 -13.75 -7.15 2.18
C GLN A 78 -12.69 -7.61 1.17
N SER A 79 -11.88 -6.66 0.70
CA SER A 79 -10.72 -6.92 -0.15
C SER A 79 -9.66 -5.83 0.01
N ALA A 80 -8.44 -6.20 -0.28
CA ALA A 80 -7.31 -5.28 -0.41
C ALA A 80 -6.46 -5.71 -1.60
N GLU A 81 -5.98 -4.75 -2.39
CA GLU A 81 -5.24 -5.00 -3.62
C GLU A 81 -4.18 -3.91 -3.84
N TRP A 82 -3.08 -4.27 -4.49
CA TRP A 82 -2.11 -3.27 -4.96
C TRP A 82 -2.77 -2.35 -5.99
N SER A 83 -2.35 -1.11 -6.04
CA SER A 83 -2.92 -0.09 -6.94
C SER A 83 -1.94 0.38 -8.01
N ASN A 84 -0.90 -0.36 -8.28
CA ASN A 84 0.08 -0.08 -9.33
C ASN A 84 1.02 -1.28 -9.55
N ASP A 85 1.51 -1.41 -10.78
CA ASP A 85 2.61 -2.32 -11.14
C ASP A 85 3.93 -1.66 -10.77
N LYS A 86 4.79 -2.40 -10.08
CA LYS A 86 6.11 -1.91 -9.72
C LYS A 86 7.01 -3.02 -9.19
N GLU A 87 8.27 -3.02 -9.60
CA GLU A 87 9.36 -3.60 -8.82
C GLU A 87 9.67 -2.63 -7.68
N VAL A 88 9.55 -3.10 -6.44
CA VAL A 88 9.73 -2.25 -5.27
C VAL A 88 11.20 -2.15 -4.87
N THR A 89 11.58 -0.98 -4.41
CA THR A 89 12.91 -0.69 -3.87
C THR A 89 12.81 -0.14 -2.46
N ILE A 90 13.94 -0.14 -1.73
CA ILE A 90 14.02 0.40 -0.37
C ILE A 90 13.53 1.86 -0.36
N GLY A 91 12.64 2.18 0.58
CA GLY A 91 12.02 3.50 0.71
C GLY A 91 10.72 3.69 -0.08
N ASP A 92 10.41 2.80 -1.03
CA ASP A 92 9.14 2.84 -1.75
C ASP A 92 7.94 2.71 -0.81
N THR A 93 6.88 3.44 -1.15
CA THR A 93 5.61 3.45 -0.39
C THR A 93 4.46 3.01 -1.29
N PRO A 94 4.30 1.69 -1.54
CA PRO A 94 3.30 1.17 -2.44
C PRO A 94 1.89 1.60 -2.04
N LYS A 95 1.04 1.82 -3.05
CA LYS A 95 -0.37 2.13 -2.85
C LYS A 95 -1.20 0.86 -2.76
N ILE A 96 -2.20 0.89 -1.89
CA ILE A 96 -3.16 -0.20 -1.68
C ILE A 96 -4.56 0.39 -1.74
N THR A 97 -5.43 -0.25 -2.50
CA THR A 97 -6.88 -0.03 -2.49
C THR A 97 -7.53 -1.04 -1.54
N VAL A 98 -8.32 -0.56 -0.60
CA VAL A 98 -8.99 -1.36 0.42
C VAL A 98 -10.48 -1.12 0.31
N TRP A 99 -11.26 -2.19 0.20
CA TRP A 99 -12.71 -2.16 0.27
C TRP A 99 -13.17 -2.61 1.64
N LEU A 100 -14.01 -1.79 2.26
CA LEU A 100 -14.59 -2.06 3.57
C LEU A 100 -16.08 -2.25 3.42
N GLU A 101 -16.60 -3.29 4.07
CA GLU A 101 -18.02 -3.60 4.16
C GLU A 101 -18.52 -3.40 5.60
N PRO A 102 -19.66 -2.75 5.82
CA PRO A 102 -20.20 -2.59 7.17
C PRO A 102 -20.73 -3.94 7.67
N GLU A 103 -20.47 -4.25 8.94
CA GLU A 103 -21.01 -5.45 9.58
C GLU A 103 -22.49 -5.28 9.91
N SER A 104 -23.26 -6.34 9.65
CA SER A 104 -24.64 -6.46 10.12
C SER A 104 -24.60 -6.95 11.56
N SER A 105 -25.22 -6.23 12.45
CA SER A 105 -25.29 -6.68 13.84
C SER A 105 -26.44 -7.68 14.04
N SER A 106 -26.08 -8.95 14.15
CA SER A 106 -27.07 -10.03 14.47
C SER A 106 -27.72 -9.89 15.84
N ASN A 107 -27.19 -9.06 16.73
CA ASN A 107 -27.63 -8.91 18.12
C ASN A 107 -28.07 -7.48 18.49
N SER A 108 -28.11 -6.55 17.55
CA SER A 108 -28.54 -5.18 17.82
C SER A 108 -29.65 -4.73 16.88
N ASN A 109 -30.53 -3.86 17.38
CA ASN A 109 -31.66 -3.31 16.63
C ASN A 109 -31.22 -2.27 15.59
N TYR A 110 -29.98 -2.26 15.14
CA TYR A 110 -29.46 -1.30 14.17
C TYR A 110 -28.36 -1.90 13.30
N ASP A 111 -28.23 -1.34 12.08
CA ASP A 111 -27.14 -1.65 11.14
C ASP A 111 -26.06 -0.58 11.19
N TYR A 112 -24.82 -0.95 10.88
CA TYR A 112 -23.75 0.01 10.68
C TYR A 112 -23.76 0.55 9.25
N ARG A 113 -23.40 1.84 9.09
CA ARG A 113 -23.28 2.49 7.79
C ARG A 113 -22.09 3.43 7.76
N PHE A 114 -21.41 3.47 6.63
CA PHE A 114 -20.36 4.45 6.42
C PHE A 114 -20.94 5.84 6.18
N ARG A 115 -20.23 6.88 6.62
CA ARG A 115 -20.52 8.27 6.30
C ARG A 115 -20.27 8.55 4.81
N SER A 116 -20.73 9.68 4.30
CA SER A 116 -20.48 10.12 2.93
C SER A 116 -19.02 10.54 2.67
N SER A 117 -18.28 10.92 3.71
CA SER A 117 -16.90 11.38 3.60
C SER A 117 -16.06 11.04 4.83
N TYR A 118 -14.77 10.84 4.58
CA TYR A 118 -13.73 10.62 5.58
C TYR A 118 -12.49 11.45 5.24
N SER A 119 -11.77 11.85 6.26
CA SER A 119 -10.51 12.61 6.16
C SER A 119 -9.41 11.92 6.97
N SER A 120 -8.18 12.40 6.87
CA SER A 120 -7.04 11.91 7.65
C SER A 120 -7.27 11.96 9.17
N GLY A 121 -8.13 12.85 9.66
CA GLY A 121 -8.49 12.92 11.07
C GLY A 121 -9.48 11.83 11.52
N SER A 122 -10.14 11.15 10.58
CA SER A 122 -11.10 10.09 10.85
C SER A 122 -10.66 8.71 10.36
N VAL A 123 -9.52 8.60 9.69
CA VAL A 123 -8.93 7.34 9.24
C VAL A 123 -7.54 7.20 9.83
N SER A 124 -7.35 6.22 10.69
CA SER A 124 -6.06 5.84 11.25
C SER A 124 -5.53 4.61 10.53
N VAL A 125 -4.28 4.65 10.09
CA VAL A 125 -3.60 3.54 9.42
C VAL A 125 -2.30 3.25 10.15
N SER A 126 -2.24 2.11 10.82
CA SER A 126 -0.99 1.60 11.40
C SER A 126 -0.23 0.83 10.33
N GLY A 127 1.05 1.11 10.13
CA GLY A 127 1.85 0.52 9.05
C GLY A 127 1.71 1.23 7.70
N GLY A 128 1.05 2.39 7.68
CA GLY A 128 0.83 3.15 6.45
C GLY A 128 0.28 4.54 6.68
N THR A 129 -0.14 5.19 5.60
CA THR A 129 -0.75 6.53 5.61
C THR A 129 -2.02 6.56 4.76
N PHE A 130 -3.00 7.31 5.23
CA PHE A 130 -4.25 7.54 4.50
C PHE A 130 -4.02 8.47 3.29
N VAL A 131 -4.61 8.11 2.15
CA VAL A 131 -4.59 8.94 0.93
C VAL A 131 -5.98 9.50 0.65
N SER A 132 -6.99 8.65 0.52
CA SER A 132 -8.36 9.06 0.21
C SER A 132 -9.38 8.00 0.62
N ALA A 133 -10.64 8.41 0.72
CA ALA A 133 -11.75 7.49 0.86
C ALA A 133 -12.95 7.98 0.07
N SER A 134 -13.70 7.04 -0.51
CA SER A 134 -14.92 7.31 -1.25
C SER A 134 -15.95 6.22 -0.99
N LYS A 135 -17.19 6.61 -0.75
CA LYS A 135 -18.31 5.68 -0.56
C LYS A 135 -18.80 5.16 -1.91
N SER A 136 -19.05 3.85 -2.00
CA SER A 136 -19.64 3.19 -3.16
C SER A 136 -20.76 2.26 -2.69
N GLY A 137 -22.00 2.64 -2.91
CA GLY A 137 -23.16 1.92 -2.36
C GLY A 137 -23.15 1.88 -0.83
N SER A 138 -23.16 0.67 -0.25
CA SER A 138 -22.95 0.42 1.19
C SER A 138 -21.51 0.51 1.63
N ASP A 139 -20.56 0.25 0.73
CA ASP A 139 -19.15 0.02 1.00
C ASP A 139 -18.34 1.30 0.99
N LEU A 140 -17.14 1.22 1.54
CA LEU A 140 -16.17 2.30 1.55
C LEU A 140 -14.88 1.84 0.89
N LYS A 141 -14.52 2.48 -0.22
CA LYS A 141 -13.19 2.37 -0.83
C LYS A 141 -12.23 3.30 -0.08
N VAL A 142 -11.15 2.75 0.44
CA VAL A 142 -10.07 3.51 1.09
C VAL A 142 -8.79 3.27 0.32
N VAL A 143 -8.08 4.35 -0.03
CA VAL A 143 -6.74 4.27 -0.62
C VAL A 143 -5.73 4.66 0.44
N ILE A 144 -4.72 3.83 0.61
CA ILE A 144 -3.64 4.04 1.56
C ILE A 144 -2.28 3.88 0.86
N ARG A 145 -1.23 4.38 1.48
CA ARG A 145 0.16 4.03 1.16
C ARG A 145 0.71 3.19 2.30
N ALA A 146 1.33 2.07 1.99
CA ALA A 146 2.12 1.33 2.96
C ALA A 146 3.31 2.18 3.43
N ASN A 147 3.82 1.89 4.63
CA ASN A 147 5.11 2.43 5.04
C ASN A 147 6.21 1.99 4.06
N GLY A 148 7.26 2.78 3.96
CA GLY A 148 8.37 2.48 3.04
C GLY A 148 9.00 1.11 3.31
N ILE A 149 9.38 0.44 2.22
CA ILE A 149 10.08 -0.83 2.25
C ILE A 149 11.39 -0.67 3.02
N LYS A 150 11.69 -1.62 3.90
CA LYS A 150 12.93 -1.65 4.68
C LYS A 150 13.89 -2.65 4.03
N GLY A 151 15.18 -2.44 4.23
CA GLY A 151 16.16 -3.43 3.78
C GLY A 151 17.60 -2.97 3.96
N THR A 152 18.51 -3.83 3.56
CA THR A 152 19.94 -3.51 3.40
C THR A 152 20.22 -3.55 1.91
N TYR A 153 20.85 -2.52 1.39
CA TYR A 153 21.27 -2.50 -0.01
C TYR A 153 22.28 -3.59 -0.29
N ASP A 154 22.22 -4.14 -1.49
CA ASP A 154 23.27 -5.01 -1.99
C ASP A 154 24.54 -4.21 -2.33
N PRO A 155 25.72 -4.82 -2.17
CA PRO A 155 26.97 -4.17 -2.52
C PRO A 155 27.06 -3.98 -4.04
N PRO A 156 27.75 -2.92 -4.52
CA PRO A 156 28.04 -2.76 -5.93
C PRO A 156 28.85 -3.96 -6.45
N GLU A 157 28.63 -4.28 -7.72
CA GLU A 157 29.31 -5.36 -8.40
C GLU A 157 30.54 -4.86 -9.19
N ASP A 158 31.41 -5.78 -9.58
CA ASP A 158 32.53 -5.57 -10.50
C ASP A 158 33.38 -4.31 -10.21
N ALA A 159 33.65 -4.07 -8.93
CA ALA A 159 34.54 -2.97 -8.56
C ALA A 159 35.99 -3.23 -9.06
N GLU A 160 36.48 -2.38 -9.95
CA GLU A 160 37.78 -2.54 -10.58
C GLU A 160 38.48 -1.20 -10.92
N TRP A 161 39.76 -1.24 -11.13
CA TRP A 161 40.46 -0.16 -11.76
C TRP A 161 40.32 -0.22 -13.28
N GLY A 162 39.78 0.82 -13.88
CA GLY A 162 39.63 0.90 -15.32
C GLY A 162 40.96 1.04 -16.06
N SER A 163 40.92 0.96 -17.39
CA SER A 163 42.12 1.09 -18.27
C SER A 163 42.84 2.44 -18.17
N THR A 164 42.16 3.49 -17.75
CA THR A 164 42.74 4.80 -17.50
C THR A 164 43.25 4.85 -16.07
N ARG A 165 44.55 5.24 -15.92
CA ARG A 165 45.21 5.29 -14.62
C ARG A 165 44.41 6.09 -13.58
N GLY A 166 44.16 5.46 -12.44
CA GLY A 166 43.44 6.05 -11.32
C GLY A 166 41.91 6.17 -11.51
N ARG A 167 41.33 5.58 -12.57
CA ARG A 167 39.91 5.56 -12.77
C ARG A 167 39.32 4.31 -12.14
N ALA A 168 38.58 4.49 -11.05
CA ALA A 168 37.74 3.46 -10.43
C ALA A 168 36.45 3.28 -11.20
N ARG A 169 35.93 2.06 -11.28
CA ARG A 169 34.62 1.66 -11.85
C ARG A 169 33.96 0.64 -10.94
N TRP A 170 32.67 0.58 -11.01
CA TRP A 170 31.81 -0.44 -10.37
C TRP A 170 30.49 -0.52 -11.12
N GLU A 171 29.76 -1.59 -10.95
CA GLU A 171 28.41 -1.76 -11.48
C GLU A 171 27.37 -1.61 -10.38
N GLU A 172 26.15 -1.28 -10.78
CA GLU A 172 25.02 -1.24 -9.85
C GLU A 172 24.68 -2.65 -9.38
N PRO A 173 24.15 -2.83 -8.14
CA PRO A 173 23.68 -4.13 -7.68
C PRO A 173 22.57 -4.67 -8.58
N GLU A 174 22.55 -6.00 -8.83
CA GLU A 174 21.56 -6.66 -9.67
C GLU A 174 20.11 -6.42 -9.17
N ASN A 175 19.91 -6.44 -7.85
CA ASN A 175 18.58 -6.23 -7.23
C ASN A 175 18.23 -4.75 -6.99
N GLY A 176 18.79 -3.88 -7.82
CA GLY A 176 18.57 -2.44 -7.70
C GLY A 176 19.39 -1.80 -6.57
N GLY A 177 19.76 -0.57 -6.79
CA GLY A 177 20.48 0.28 -5.84
C GLY A 177 19.82 1.64 -5.73
N SER A 178 20.29 2.45 -4.79
CA SER A 178 19.88 3.86 -4.70
C SER A 178 20.45 4.71 -5.84
N GLY A 179 21.45 4.20 -6.59
CA GLY A 179 22.27 4.95 -7.52
C GLY A 179 23.26 5.90 -6.82
N TYR A 180 23.42 5.80 -5.49
CA TYR A 180 24.34 6.60 -4.69
C TYR A 180 25.28 5.71 -3.88
N TYR A 181 26.53 6.13 -3.81
CA TYR A 181 27.62 5.33 -3.27
C TYR A 181 28.51 6.12 -2.33
N ASP A 182 29.00 5.47 -1.26
CA ASP A 182 30.23 5.90 -0.59
C ASP A 182 31.40 5.26 -1.31
N VAL A 183 32.41 6.04 -1.73
CA VAL A 183 33.60 5.55 -2.43
C VAL A 183 34.84 6.11 -1.77
N TYR A 184 35.68 5.25 -1.22
CA TYR A 184 36.88 5.66 -0.47
C TYR A 184 38.15 5.15 -1.16
N LEU A 185 39.05 6.07 -1.42
CA LEU A 185 40.41 5.75 -1.89
C LEU A 185 41.32 5.53 -0.69
N TYR A 186 42.08 4.46 -0.73
CA TYR A 186 43.08 4.11 0.25
C TYR A 186 44.49 4.15 -0.35
N ARG A 187 45.53 4.37 0.49
CA ARG A 187 46.89 4.06 0.23
C ARG A 187 47.38 3.18 1.38
N GLY A 188 47.63 1.90 1.10
CA GLY A 188 47.72 0.90 2.15
C GLY A 188 46.48 0.92 3.04
N SER A 189 46.63 1.09 4.35
CA SER A 189 45.51 1.18 5.30
C SER A 189 44.95 2.60 5.50
N SER A 190 45.56 3.61 4.89
CA SER A 190 45.22 5.02 5.14
C SER A 190 44.22 5.54 4.09
N VAL A 191 43.13 6.13 4.54
CA VAL A 191 42.15 6.80 3.65
C VAL A 191 42.79 8.07 3.08
N VAL A 192 42.77 8.20 1.76
CA VAL A 192 43.31 9.34 1.00
C VAL A 192 42.18 10.30 0.59
N LYS A 193 41.04 9.75 0.13
CA LYS A 193 39.88 10.51 -0.32
C LYS A 193 38.61 9.77 0.01
N LYS A 194 37.59 10.49 0.45
CA LYS A 194 36.23 10.00 0.62
C LYS A 194 35.32 10.74 -0.33
N LEU A 195 34.42 9.99 -0.96
CA LEU A 195 33.23 10.49 -1.63
C LEU A 195 32.04 9.87 -0.89
N GLU A 196 31.17 10.69 -0.41
CA GLU A 196 29.95 10.26 0.31
C GLU A 196 28.73 10.66 -0.51
N GLU A 197 27.75 9.76 -0.60
CA GLU A 197 26.54 9.92 -1.42
C GLU A 197 26.87 10.34 -2.89
N TYR A 198 27.93 9.75 -3.46
CA TYR A 198 28.35 10.04 -4.83
C TYR A 198 27.41 9.36 -5.83
N LYS A 199 26.92 10.13 -6.81
CA LYS A 199 26.07 9.62 -7.90
C LYS A 199 26.93 9.23 -9.10
N GLY A 200 26.80 7.99 -9.56
CA GLY A 200 27.49 7.44 -10.74
C GLY A 200 28.38 6.25 -10.39
N THR A 201 28.79 5.52 -11.42
CA THR A 201 29.48 4.22 -11.35
C THR A 201 30.96 4.29 -11.72
N SER A 202 31.57 5.46 -11.76
CA SER A 202 33.00 5.62 -11.95
C SER A 202 33.50 6.95 -11.42
N TYR A 203 34.78 6.97 -10.96
CA TYR A 203 35.41 8.19 -10.49
C TYR A 203 36.90 8.20 -10.82
N ASN A 204 37.46 9.38 -11.14
CA ASN A 204 38.88 9.54 -11.40
C ASN A 204 39.63 9.99 -10.13
N PHE A 205 40.32 9.07 -9.50
CA PHE A 205 41.11 9.31 -8.30
C PHE A 205 42.56 9.78 -8.61
N TYR A 206 42.99 9.78 -9.87
CA TYR A 206 44.36 10.12 -10.23
C TYR A 206 44.89 11.42 -9.59
N PRO A 207 44.13 12.53 -9.51
CA PRO A 207 44.58 13.76 -8.86
C PRO A 207 44.93 13.61 -7.36
N TYR A 208 44.44 12.56 -6.71
CA TYR A 208 44.68 12.28 -5.28
C TYR A 208 45.80 11.27 -5.04
N MET A 209 46.30 10.62 -6.10
CA MET A 209 47.37 9.63 -6.04
C MET A 209 48.75 10.31 -6.13
N THR A 210 49.03 11.25 -5.22
CA THR A 210 50.19 12.14 -5.27
C THR A 210 51.44 11.58 -4.61
N LYS A 211 51.37 10.44 -3.94
CA LYS A 211 52.45 9.79 -3.24
C LYS A 211 52.65 8.38 -3.78
N GLU A 212 53.90 7.87 -3.70
CA GLU A 212 54.18 6.47 -4.04
C GLU A 212 53.48 5.53 -3.03
N GLY A 213 53.10 4.35 -3.50
CA GLY A 213 52.50 3.30 -2.70
C GLY A 213 51.36 2.59 -3.44
N ASP A 214 50.83 1.54 -2.82
CA ASP A 214 49.72 0.75 -3.35
C ASP A 214 48.42 1.45 -3.00
N TYR A 215 47.58 1.64 -4.02
CA TYR A 215 46.27 2.25 -3.90
C TYR A 215 45.19 1.21 -4.16
N SER A 216 44.21 1.19 -3.29
CA SER A 216 42.95 0.46 -3.48
C SER A 216 41.73 1.40 -3.28
N PHE A 217 40.59 1.02 -3.75
CA PHE A 217 39.37 1.71 -3.39
C PHE A 217 38.30 0.72 -2.90
N LYS A 218 37.39 1.24 -2.09
CA LYS A 218 36.20 0.51 -1.63
C LYS A 218 34.96 1.30 -2.00
N VAL A 219 33.91 0.61 -2.37
CA VAL A 219 32.64 1.20 -2.73
C VAL A 219 31.50 0.44 -2.04
N ARG A 220 30.45 1.15 -1.65
CA ARG A 220 29.24 0.55 -1.13
C ARG A 220 28.03 1.38 -1.52
N THR A 221 26.87 0.75 -1.68
CA THR A 221 25.59 1.41 -1.89
C THR A 221 25.09 2.06 -0.61
N VAL A 222 24.54 3.27 -0.71
CA VAL A 222 24.06 4.03 0.44
C VAL A 222 22.68 4.64 0.20
N PRO A 223 21.81 4.73 1.22
CA PRO A 223 20.56 5.45 1.08
C PRO A 223 20.81 6.95 0.83
N HIS A 224 19.95 7.57 0.01
CA HIS A 224 20.10 8.99 -0.36
C HIS A 224 18.87 9.81 0.05
N THR A 225 17.65 9.40 -0.30
CA THR A 225 16.44 10.12 0.07
C THR A 225 16.14 9.99 1.57
N GLU A 226 15.33 10.91 2.10
CA GLU A 226 14.95 10.87 3.52
C GLU A 226 14.19 9.59 3.92
N GLU A 227 13.37 9.03 3.01
CA GLU A 227 12.68 7.76 3.28
C GLU A 227 13.65 6.57 3.21
N GLU A 228 14.56 6.55 2.24
CA GLU A 228 15.64 5.55 2.19
C GLU A 228 16.53 5.60 3.44
N LYS A 229 16.91 6.80 3.91
CA LYS A 229 17.72 6.97 5.15
C LYS A 229 17.01 6.45 6.40
N LYS A 230 15.66 6.50 6.44
CA LYS A 230 14.87 5.94 7.54
C LYS A 230 14.71 4.42 7.45
N ARG A 231 14.72 3.86 6.26
CA ARG A 231 14.33 2.48 5.97
C ARG A 231 15.49 1.59 5.53
N GLY A 232 16.47 2.17 4.81
CA GLY A 232 17.59 1.48 4.20
C GLY A 232 18.82 1.48 5.07
N LYS A 233 19.56 0.38 5.02
CA LYS A 233 20.91 0.28 5.57
C LYS A 233 21.90 0.24 4.43
N LYS A 234 23.07 0.86 4.63
CA LYS A 234 24.20 0.78 3.71
C LYS A 234 24.59 -0.67 3.47
N SER A 235 25.03 -0.97 2.25
CA SER A 235 25.56 -2.30 1.93
C SER A 235 26.90 -2.56 2.61
N GLU A 236 27.36 -3.80 2.50
CA GLU A 236 28.78 -4.13 2.72
C GLU A 236 29.65 -3.42 1.68
N TRP A 237 30.98 -3.46 1.91
CA TRP A 237 31.95 -2.85 1.00
C TRP A 237 32.42 -3.85 -0.06
N THR A 238 32.42 -3.42 -1.33
CA THR A 238 33.17 -4.07 -2.40
C THR A 238 34.55 -3.39 -2.53
N GLU A 239 35.62 -4.16 -2.70
CA GLU A 239 36.98 -3.69 -2.76
C GLU A 239 37.63 -4.05 -4.08
N ALA A 240 38.46 -3.11 -4.64
CA ALA A 240 39.29 -3.31 -5.82
C ALA A 240 40.72 -2.73 -5.59
#